data_ae060b9369a75fdee632b3115d778b7c
#
_entry.id   ae060b9369a75fdee632b3115d778b7c
#
_cell.length_a   1.000
_cell.length_b   1.000
_cell.length_c   1.000
_cell.angle_alpha   90.00
_cell.angle_beta   90.00
_cell.angle_gamma   90.00
#
_symmetry.space_group_name_H-M   'P 1'
#
loop_
_entity.id
_entity.type
_entity.pdbx_description
1 polymer ?
#
loop_
_entity_poly.entity_id
_entity_poly.type
_entity_poly.pdbx_seq_one_letter_code
_entity_poly.pdbx_strand_id
1 'polypeptide(L)'
;MMRQFISCGLALGLFALLPLSKAAADDLPVRKAGLWEMKVMRAGSPMPEMTMQHCTDETTDKEMSTAFSPMSKEICSKKDIRKTATGFVSDSVCGIAGVSITSHSEIVGDFNSAYTVKTTAHSESGPAAMKGDHVTTIEAKWLGACKPDQKPGDIMMPSGLKMNIHDMDKLKAFLPKPAAK
;
A
#
# COMPACT_ATOMS: atom_id res chain seq x y z
N MET A 1 -72.40 -31.28 -25.67
CA MET A 1 -71.87 -29.90 -25.76
C MET A 1 -71.09 -29.66 -24.49
N MET A 2 -69.71 -29.74 -24.53
CA MET A 2 -68.87 -29.71 -23.36
C MET A 2 -67.88 -28.53 -23.54
N ARG A 3 -68.04 -27.48 -22.75
CA ARG A 3 -67.19 -26.27 -22.76
C ARG A 3 -65.97 -26.52 -21.85
N GLN A 4 -64.80 -26.60 -22.44
CA GLN A 4 -63.53 -26.63 -21.72
C GLN A 4 -63.13 -25.19 -21.36
N PHE A 5 -62.95 -24.96 -20.08
CA PHE A 5 -62.31 -23.70 -19.56
C PHE A 5 -60.79 -23.94 -19.47
N ILE A 6 -60.05 -23.17 -20.26
CA ILE A 6 -58.57 -23.13 -20.21
C ILE A 6 -58.20 -22.12 -19.10
N SER A 7 -57.65 -22.64 -17.99
CA SER A 7 -57.10 -21.82 -16.90
C SER A 7 -55.66 -21.41 -17.25
N CYS A 8 -55.46 -20.12 -17.52
CA CYS A 8 -54.16 -19.52 -17.76
C CYS A 8 -53.50 -19.19 -16.40
N GLY A 9 -52.53 -20.02 -15.98
CA GLY A 9 -51.77 -19.80 -14.77
C GLY A 9 -50.67 -18.75 -14.98
N LEU A 10 -50.81 -17.60 -14.31
CA LEU A 10 -49.82 -16.55 -14.29
C LEU A 10 -48.71 -16.94 -13.31
N ALA A 11 -47.54 -17.37 -13.80
CA ALA A 11 -46.35 -17.63 -12.98
C ALA A 11 -45.63 -16.29 -12.72
N LEU A 12 -45.83 -15.75 -11.52
CA LEU A 12 -45.03 -14.62 -11.02
C LEU A 12 -43.62 -15.13 -10.70
N GLY A 13 -42.68 -14.82 -11.57
CA GLY A 13 -41.25 -15.03 -11.30
C GLY A 13 -40.74 -14.07 -10.24
N LEU A 14 -40.42 -14.60 -9.05
CA LEU A 14 -39.78 -13.87 -7.97
C LEU A 14 -38.31 -13.66 -8.37
N PHE A 15 -37.98 -12.48 -8.91
CA PHE A 15 -36.60 -12.05 -9.11
C PHE A 15 -35.99 -11.72 -7.72
N ALA A 16 -35.20 -12.66 -7.17
CA ALA A 16 -34.41 -12.42 -5.98
C ALA A 16 -33.30 -11.42 -6.33
N LEU A 17 -33.46 -10.18 -5.91
CA LEU A 17 -32.41 -9.15 -5.90
C LEU A 17 -31.34 -9.58 -4.89
N LEU A 18 -30.27 -10.21 -5.38
CA LEU A 18 -29.06 -10.45 -4.58
C LEU A 18 -28.43 -9.08 -4.26
N PRO A 19 -28.19 -8.76 -2.98
CA PRO A 19 -27.50 -7.54 -2.64
C PRO A 19 -26.06 -7.62 -3.18
N LEU A 20 -25.67 -6.69 -4.05
CA LEU A 20 -24.25 -6.46 -4.39
C LEU A 20 -23.55 -5.98 -3.11
N SER A 21 -22.91 -6.88 -2.41
CA SER A 21 -21.97 -6.55 -1.34
C SER A 21 -20.84 -5.73 -1.95
N LYS A 22 -20.79 -4.41 -1.65
CA LYS A 22 -19.60 -3.61 -1.90
C LYS A 22 -18.49 -4.23 -1.06
N ALA A 23 -17.51 -4.86 -1.71
CA ALA A 23 -16.29 -5.25 -1.04
C ALA A 23 -15.65 -3.95 -0.52
N ALA A 24 -15.63 -3.78 0.81
CA ALA A 24 -14.83 -2.73 1.42
C ALA A 24 -13.37 -3.05 1.10
N ALA A 25 -12.59 -2.04 0.69
CA ALA A 25 -11.15 -2.21 0.55
C ALA A 25 -10.58 -2.59 1.91
N ASP A 26 -9.82 -3.67 1.98
CA ASP A 26 -9.17 -4.08 3.21
C ASP A 26 -8.04 -3.08 3.53
N ASP A 27 -7.87 -2.76 4.82
CA ASP A 27 -6.69 -2.05 5.29
C ASP A 27 -5.58 -3.06 5.62
N LEU A 28 -4.32 -2.65 5.46
CA LEU A 28 -3.20 -3.47 5.90
C LEU A 28 -3.20 -3.56 7.44
N PRO A 29 -2.84 -4.72 8.01
CA PRO A 29 -2.71 -4.87 9.46
C PRO A 29 -1.64 -3.94 10.02
N VAL A 30 -1.85 -3.49 11.25
CA VAL A 30 -0.85 -2.77 12.02
C VAL A 30 0.28 -3.73 12.41
N ARG A 31 1.52 -3.30 12.22
CA ARG A 31 2.70 -4.08 12.62
C ARG A 31 2.82 -4.14 14.14
N LYS A 32 3.41 -5.22 14.65
CA LYS A 32 3.79 -5.33 16.06
C LYS A 32 4.68 -4.17 16.46
N ALA A 33 4.38 -3.54 17.60
CA ALA A 33 5.19 -2.46 18.14
C ALA A 33 6.64 -2.89 18.41
N GLY A 34 7.59 -2.00 18.16
CA GLY A 34 9.02 -2.23 18.37
C GLY A 34 9.88 -1.82 17.19
N LEU A 35 11.08 -2.38 17.14
CA LEU A 35 12.08 -2.11 16.12
C LEU A 35 11.92 -3.07 14.95
N TRP A 36 11.78 -2.53 13.77
CA TRP A 36 11.73 -3.25 12.49
C TRP A 36 12.95 -2.91 11.64
N GLU A 37 13.56 -3.93 11.04
CA GLU A 37 14.54 -3.78 9.97
C GLU A 37 13.82 -3.95 8.64
N MET A 38 14.11 -3.07 7.70
CA MET A 38 13.56 -3.09 6.35
C MET A 38 14.68 -3.04 5.33
N LYS A 39 14.77 -4.07 4.50
CA LYS A 39 15.70 -4.15 3.36
C LYS A 39 14.95 -3.86 2.09
N VAL A 40 15.42 -2.89 1.34
CA VAL A 40 14.84 -2.47 0.06
C VAL A 40 15.80 -2.84 -1.07
N MET A 41 15.33 -3.69 -1.97
CA MET A 41 16.07 -4.19 -3.13
C MET A 41 15.33 -3.78 -4.40
N ARG A 42 16.04 -3.27 -5.40
CA ARG A 42 15.50 -2.95 -6.72
C ARG A 42 16.17 -3.81 -7.78
N ALA A 43 15.40 -4.62 -8.46
CA ALA A 43 15.91 -5.44 -9.56
C ALA A 43 16.41 -4.56 -10.70
N GLY A 44 17.60 -4.88 -11.23
CA GLY A 44 18.20 -4.15 -12.36
C GLY A 44 18.71 -2.74 -12.03
N SER A 45 18.67 -2.31 -10.76
CA SER A 45 19.21 -1.02 -10.34
C SER A 45 20.69 -1.14 -9.99
N PRO A 46 21.55 -0.19 -10.39
CA PRO A 46 22.93 -0.11 -9.94
C PRO A 46 23.04 0.32 -8.47
N MET A 47 21.95 0.76 -7.85
CA MET A 47 21.96 1.16 -6.45
C MET A 47 22.04 -0.09 -5.56
N PRO A 48 22.91 -0.07 -4.53
CA PRO A 48 22.99 -1.17 -3.58
C PRO A 48 21.69 -1.34 -2.79
N GLU A 49 21.53 -2.52 -2.20
CA GLU A 49 20.50 -2.77 -1.21
C GLU A 49 20.55 -1.71 -0.10
N MET A 50 19.39 -1.20 0.27
CA MET A 50 19.26 -0.21 1.33
C MET A 50 18.58 -0.84 2.53
N THR A 51 19.27 -0.85 3.69
CA THR A 51 18.71 -1.31 4.95
C THR A 51 18.42 -0.12 5.86
N MET A 52 17.19 -0.02 6.35
CA MET A 52 16.77 0.99 7.32
C MET A 52 16.10 0.34 8.51
N GLN A 53 16.04 1.04 9.65
CA GLN A 53 15.35 0.56 10.84
C GLN A 53 14.26 1.55 11.22
N HIS A 54 13.09 1.04 11.61
CA HIS A 54 11.94 1.81 12.08
C HIS A 54 11.62 1.41 13.50
N CYS A 55 11.58 2.38 14.42
CA CYS A 55 10.95 2.20 15.72
C CYS A 55 9.48 2.59 15.59
N THR A 56 8.55 1.68 15.87
CA THR A 56 7.13 1.94 15.70
C THR A 56 6.31 1.44 16.89
N ASP A 57 5.17 2.09 17.13
CA ASP A 57 4.06 1.62 17.94
C ASP A 57 2.78 1.60 17.08
N GLU A 58 1.65 1.24 17.66
CA GLU A 58 0.38 1.16 16.96
C GLU A 58 -0.01 2.50 16.32
N THR A 59 0.23 3.61 17.04
CA THR A 59 -0.13 4.96 16.58
C THR A 59 0.73 5.37 15.40
N THR A 60 2.05 5.30 15.56
CA THR A 60 2.99 5.70 14.50
C THR A 60 2.93 4.77 13.30
N ASP A 61 2.60 3.49 13.47
CA ASP A 61 2.40 2.57 12.35
C ASP A 61 1.15 2.92 11.53
N LYS A 62 0.05 3.23 12.19
CA LYS A 62 -1.17 3.76 11.54
C LYS A 62 -0.90 5.09 10.86
N GLU A 63 -0.18 6.00 11.51
CA GLU A 63 0.20 7.29 10.93
C GLU A 63 1.08 7.11 9.69
N MET A 64 2.06 6.21 9.73
CA MET A 64 2.87 5.90 8.54
C MET A 64 2.00 5.34 7.41
N SER A 65 1.11 4.40 7.69
CA SER A 65 0.19 3.86 6.68
C SER A 65 -0.79 4.91 6.18
N THR A 66 -1.22 5.87 7.03
CA THR A 66 -2.11 6.99 6.70
C THR A 66 -1.37 8.22 6.19
N ALA A 67 -0.11 8.50 6.60
CA ALA A 67 0.70 9.61 6.08
C ALA A 67 1.03 9.42 4.61
N PHE A 68 1.15 8.17 4.17
CA PHE A 68 1.13 7.85 2.75
C PHE A 68 -0.30 7.87 2.17
N SER A 69 -1.35 7.85 2.98
CA SER A 69 -2.75 7.83 2.55
C SER A 69 -3.27 9.19 2.07
N PRO A 70 -3.06 10.36 2.75
CA PRO A 70 -3.46 11.65 2.20
C PRO A 70 -2.73 11.95 0.89
N MET A 71 -1.40 11.74 0.86
CA MET A 71 -0.63 11.92 -0.36
C MET A 71 -1.07 10.93 -1.45
N SER A 72 -1.37 9.68 -1.10
CA SER A 72 -1.87 8.70 -2.06
C SER A 72 -3.28 9.03 -2.55
N LYS A 73 -4.15 9.64 -1.74
CA LYS A 73 -5.47 10.13 -2.19
C LYS A 73 -5.36 11.29 -3.17
N GLU A 74 -4.35 12.14 -3.01
CA GLU A 74 -4.11 13.28 -3.90
C GLU A 74 -3.47 12.86 -5.23
N ILE A 75 -2.57 11.87 -5.19
CA ILE A 75 -1.80 11.46 -6.36
C ILE A 75 -2.30 10.17 -7.01
N CYS A 76 -3.08 9.33 -6.31
CA CYS A 76 -3.57 8.05 -6.84
C CYS A 76 -5.05 8.15 -7.22
N SER A 77 -5.36 7.88 -8.47
CA SER A 77 -6.72 7.77 -9.00
C SER A 77 -7.39 6.43 -8.65
N LYS A 78 -6.57 5.42 -8.35
CA LYS A 78 -7.03 4.09 -7.93
C LYS A 78 -6.10 3.54 -6.86
N LYS A 79 -6.69 2.95 -5.83
CA LYS A 79 -6.02 2.13 -4.82
C LYS A 79 -6.98 1.06 -4.35
N ASP A 80 -6.59 -0.18 -4.46
CA ASP A 80 -7.36 -1.35 -4.07
C ASP A 80 -6.46 -2.29 -3.27
N ILE A 81 -6.90 -2.69 -2.08
CA ILE A 81 -6.20 -3.65 -1.22
C ILE A 81 -7.16 -4.80 -0.95
N ARG A 82 -6.68 -6.02 -1.13
CA ARG A 82 -7.46 -7.25 -0.96
C ARG A 82 -6.68 -8.26 -0.16
N LYS A 83 -7.36 -8.90 0.79
CA LYS A 83 -6.80 -10.02 1.54
C LYS A 83 -6.74 -11.27 0.64
N THR A 84 -5.67 -12.04 0.79
CA THR A 84 -5.46 -13.32 0.11
C THR A 84 -5.28 -14.44 1.14
N ALA A 85 -5.12 -15.67 0.69
CA ALA A 85 -4.84 -16.80 1.59
C ALA A 85 -3.49 -16.69 2.32
N THR A 86 -2.52 -16.00 1.73
CA THR A 86 -1.13 -15.89 2.23
C THR A 86 -0.73 -14.49 2.67
N GLY A 87 -1.64 -13.51 2.57
CA GLY A 87 -1.32 -12.12 2.90
C GLY A 87 -2.28 -11.13 2.23
N PHE A 88 -1.74 -10.19 1.46
CA PHE A 88 -2.50 -9.14 0.80
C PHE A 88 -1.96 -8.88 -0.60
N VAL A 89 -2.84 -8.37 -1.45
CA VAL A 89 -2.49 -7.79 -2.75
C VAL A 89 -2.97 -6.35 -2.79
N SER A 90 -2.14 -5.46 -3.33
CA SER A 90 -2.50 -4.05 -3.53
C SER A 90 -2.25 -3.64 -4.97
N ASP A 91 -3.29 -3.08 -5.60
CA ASP A 91 -3.23 -2.48 -6.93
C ASP A 91 -3.42 -0.98 -6.83
N SER A 92 -2.60 -0.21 -7.53
CA SER A 92 -2.73 1.25 -7.54
C SER A 92 -2.38 1.87 -8.89
N VAL A 93 -2.97 3.04 -9.17
CA VAL A 93 -2.61 3.92 -10.28
C VAL A 93 -2.39 5.31 -9.73
N CYS A 94 -1.16 5.80 -9.78
CA CYS A 94 -0.77 7.06 -9.17
C CYS A 94 -0.08 7.98 -10.19
N GLY A 95 -0.33 9.29 -10.09
CA GLY A 95 0.31 10.32 -10.91
C GLY A 95 1.41 11.02 -10.11
N ILE A 96 2.67 10.89 -10.51
CA ILE A 96 3.81 11.55 -9.88
C ILE A 96 4.50 12.43 -10.91
N ALA A 97 4.56 13.73 -10.65
CA ALA A 97 5.18 14.71 -11.58
C ALA A 97 4.69 14.62 -13.04
N GLY A 98 3.39 14.34 -13.23
CA GLY A 98 2.77 14.18 -14.54
C GLY A 98 2.98 12.81 -15.19
N VAL A 99 3.65 11.88 -14.52
CA VAL A 99 3.86 10.50 -14.96
C VAL A 99 2.83 9.60 -14.30
N SER A 100 2.09 8.80 -15.09
CA SER A 100 1.20 7.77 -14.55
C SER A 100 1.97 6.48 -14.28
N ILE A 101 1.85 5.97 -13.05
CA ILE A 101 2.50 4.74 -12.60
C ILE A 101 1.41 3.77 -12.14
N THR A 102 1.37 2.62 -12.76
CA THR A 102 0.54 1.48 -12.32
C THR A 102 1.40 0.55 -11.48
N SER A 103 0.92 0.15 -10.31
CA SER A 103 1.66 -0.75 -9.41
C SER A 103 0.80 -1.90 -8.95
N HIS A 104 1.43 -3.07 -8.91
CA HIS A 104 0.90 -4.29 -8.29
C HIS A 104 1.85 -4.73 -7.19
N SER A 105 1.33 -4.93 -5.98
CA SER A 105 2.13 -5.35 -4.82
C SER A 105 1.55 -6.63 -4.23
N GLU A 106 2.42 -7.61 -4.00
CA GLU A 106 2.14 -8.82 -3.24
C GLU A 106 2.79 -8.68 -1.87
N ILE A 107 2.01 -8.89 -0.81
CA ILE A 107 2.46 -8.76 0.57
C ILE A 107 2.21 -10.09 1.25
N VAL A 108 3.28 -10.76 1.67
CA VAL A 108 3.24 -12.11 2.24
C VAL A 108 4.00 -12.15 3.55
N GLY A 109 3.45 -12.83 4.55
CA GLY A 109 4.09 -13.03 5.84
C GLY A 109 3.24 -12.58 7.02
N ASP A 110 3.91 -12.35 8.16
CA ASP A 110 3.28 -12.02 9.42
C ASP A 110 3.74 -10.65 9.93
N PHE A 111 2.81 -9.74 10.11
CA PHE A 111 3.04 -8.38 10.60
C PHE A 111 3.46 -8.33 12.09
N ASN A 112 3.56 -9.48 12.74
CA ASN A 112 4.11 -9.61 14.10
C ASN A 112 5.58 -10.06 14.13
N SER A 113 6.12 -10.55 13.00
CA SER A 113 7.47 -11.14 12.97
C SER A 113 8.27 -10.77 11.73
N ALA A 114 7.78 -11.13 10.55
CA ALA A 114 8.43 -10.85 9.27
C ALA A 114 7.44 -10.91 8.11
N TYR A 115 7.59 -10.00 7.14
CA TYR A 115 6.82 -10.01 5.91
C TYR A 115 7.66 -9.51 4.74
N THR A 116 7.24 -9.86 3.54
CA THR A 116 7.85 -9.40 2.30
C THR A 116 6.82 -8.66 1.46
N VAL A 117 7.21 -7.54 0.87
CA VAL A 117 6.43 -6.82 -0.14
C VAL A 117 7.19 -6.88 -1.45
N LYS A 118 6.57 -7.44 -2.48
CA LYS A 118 7.10 -7.39 -3.85
C LYS A 118 6.19 -6.50 -4.69
N THR A 119 6.72 -5.39 -5.16
CA THR A 119 6.00 -4.43 -5.99
C THR A 119 6.55 -4.44 -7.41
N THR A 120 5.67 -4.65 -8.38
CA THR A 120 5.94 -4.40 -9.79
C THR A 120 5.25 -3.10 -10.18
N ALA A 121 6.03 -2.11 -10.59
CA ALA A 121 5.54 -0.81 -11.05
C ALA A 121 5.83 -0.64 -12.54
N HIS A 122 4.86 -0.12 -13.29
CA HIS A 122 4.98 0.16 -14.71
C HIS A 122 4.68 1.62 -15.02
N SER A 123 5.49 2.23 -15.88
CA SER A 123 5.24 3.56 -16.43
C SER A 123 5.63 3.62 -17.91
N GLU A 124 4.72 4.14 -18.75
CA GLU A 124 4.98 4.34 -20.18
C GLU A 124 5.64 5.68 -20.48
N SER A 125 5.59 6.63 -19.57
CA SER A 125 6.05 8.01 -19.77
C SER A 125 7.03 8.45 -18.69
N GLY A 126 7.64 9.62 -18.86
CA GLY A 126 8.57 10.20 -17.91
C GLY A 126 10.06 10.03 -18.28
N PRO A 127 10.98 10.39 -17.39
CA PRO A 127 12.42 10.19 -17.58
C PRO A 127 12.76 8.72 -17.84
N ALA A 128 13.81 8.46 -18.62
CA ALA A 128 14.21 7.10 -19.02
C ALA A 128 14.36 6.14 -17.81
N ALA A 129 14.83 6.63 -16.68
CA ALA A 129 14.97 5.85 -15.44
C ALA A 129 13.63 5.46 -14.78
N MET A 130 12.51 6.03 -15.22
CA MET A 130 11.16 5.74 -14.70
C MET A 130 10.30 4.95 -15.69
N LYS A 131 10.75 4.81 -16.96
CA LYS A 131 10.00 4.08 -17.98
C LYS A 131 10.19 2.58 -17.85
N GLY A 132 9.14 1.84 -18.22
CA GLY A 132 9.14 0.38 -18.22
C GLY A 132 8.76 -0.21 -16.87
N ASP A 133 9.16 -1.45 -16.67
CA ASP A 133 8.85 -2.23 -15.47
C ASP A 133 9.97 -2.11 -14.44
N HIS A 134 9.58 -1.84 -13.21
CA HIS A 134 10.47 -1.76 -12.06
C HIS A 134 9.98 -2.69 -10.97
N VAL A 135 10.84 -3.61 -10.54
CA VAL A 135 10.52 -4.53 -9.44
C VAL A 135 11.29 -4.09 -8.19
N THR A 136 10.55 -3.82 -7.12
CA THR A 136 11.10 -3.52 -5.81
C THR A 136 10.64 -4.58 -4.83
N THR A 137 11.58 -5.14 -4.06
CA THR A 137 11.28 -6.05 -2.96
C THR A 137 11.66 -5.39 -1.65
N ILE A 138 10.77 -5.44 -0.67
CA ILE A 138 11.01 -4.99 0.70
C ILE A 138 10.88 -6.21 1.60
N GLU A 139 11.94 -6.53 2.33
CA GLU A 139 11.90 -7.52 3.39
C GLU A 139 11.88 -6.80 4.74
N ALA A 140 10.85 -7.07 5.53
CA ALA A 140 10.66 -6.49 6.85
C ALA A 140 10.79 -7.55 7.92
N LYS A 141 11.59 -7.29 8.96
CA LYS A 141 11.81 -8.20 10.09
C LYS A 141 11.74 -7.44 11.41
N TRP A 142 10.94 -7.97 12.33
CA TRP A 142 10.90 -7.46 13.71
C TRP A 142 12.15 -7.87 14.47
N LEU A 143 12.80 -6.93 15.14
CA LEU A 143 14.07 -7.14 15.87
C LEU A 143 13.90 -7.11 17.39
N GLY A 144 12.71 -6.75 17.89
CA GLY A 144 12.48 -6.62 19.32
C GLY A 144 11.98 -5.23 19.72
N ALA A 145 12.25 -4.82 20.95
CA ALA A 145 11.93 -3.48 21.41
C ALA A 145 12.79 -2.41 20.71
N CYS A 146 12.27 -1.18 20.60
CA CYS A 146 13.09 -0.04 20.17
C CYS A 146 14.29 0.15 21.08
N LYS A 147 15.39 0.66 20.55
CA LYS A 147 16.59 0.98 21.33
C LYS A 147 16.30 2.14 22.31
N PRO A 148 17.07 2.29 23.41
CA PRO A 148 16.83 3.34 24.40
C PRO A 148 16.89 4.78 23.87
N ASP A 149 17.65 4.99 22.78
CA ASP A 149 17.80 6.28 22.10
C ASP A 149 16.78 6.50 20.97
N GLN A 150 15.85 5.56 20.80
CA GLN A 150 14.81 5.60 19.77
C GLN A 150 13.43 5.77 20.41
N LYS A 151 12.58 6.53 19.73
CA LYS A 151 11.16 6.70 20.07
C LYS A 151 10.29 6.28 18.88
N PRO A 152 9.02 5.93 19.12
CA PRO A 152 8.09 5.64 18.04
C PRO A 152 8.08 6.73 16.97
N GLY A 153 8.09 6.28 15.69
CA GLY A 153 8.21 7.15 14.52
C GLY A 153 9.65 7.40 14.04
N ASP A 154 10.68 7.00 14.81
CA ASP A 154 12.06 7.14 14.36
C ASP A 154 12.41 6.18 13.23
N ILE A 155 13.05 6.73 12.20
CA ILE A 155 13.60 6.02 11.05
C ILE A 155 15.11 6.24 11.04
N MET A 156 15.86 5.14 11.07
CA MET A 156 17.32 5.12 10.97
C MET A 156 17.73 4.73 9.57
N MET A 157 18.37 5.63 8.85
CA MET A 157 18.91 5.40 7.52
C MET A 157 20.25 4.66 7.56
N PRO A 158 20.70 4.02 6.48
CA PRO A 158 22.00 3.34 6.41
C PRO A 158 23.19 4.26 6.72
N SER A 159 23.05 5.55 6.43
CA SER A 159 24.06 6.58 6.73
C SER A 159 24.18 6.93 8.22
N GLY A 160 23.33 6.35 9.09
CA GLY A 160 23.22 6.73 10.50
C GLY A 160 22.31 7.95 10.73
N LEU A 161 21.78 8.57 9.67
CA LEU A 161 20.82 9.66 9.80
C LEU A 161 19.54 9.15 10.47
N LYS A 162 19.14 9.81 11.56
CA LYS A 162 17.88 9.57 12.26
C LYS A 162 16.86 10.65 11.90
N MET A 163 15.68 10.25 11.48
CA MET A 163 14.54 11.11 11.20
C MET A 163 13.34 10.61 11.99
N ASN A 164 12.38 11.47 12.29
CA ASN A 164 11.11 11.08 12.88
C ASN A 164 9.96 11.42 11.92
N ILE A 165 8.94 10.57 11.84
CA ILE A 165 7.80 10.78 10.94
C ILE A 165 7.08 12.11 11.21
N HIS A 166 7.04 12.58 12.46
CA HIS A 166 6.43 13.87 12.82
C HIS A 166 7.26 15.09 12.35
N ASP A 167 8.54 14.89 11.98
CA ASP A 167 9.37 15.94 11.41
C ASP A 167 9.26 16.02 9.88
N MET A 168 8.59 15.05 9.23
CA MET A 168 8.41 15.05 7.77
C MET A 168 7.62 16.25 7.27
N ASP A 169 6.70 16.81 8.06
CA ASP A 169 5.96 18.02 7.67
C ASP A 169 6.88 19.24 7.64
N LYS A 170 7.89 19.28 8.49
CA LYS A 170 8.95 20.30 8.41
C LYS A 170 9.77 20.13 7.13
N LEU A 171 10.04 18.90 6.73
CA LEU A 171 10.76 18.60 5.48
C LEU A 171 9.95 18.99 4.23
N LYS A 172 8.64 18.84 4.23
CA LYS A 172 7.75 19.31 3.14
C LYS A 172 7.88 20.81 2.89
N ALA A 173 8.17 21.61 3.93
CA ALA A 173 8.38 23.05 3.79
C ALA A 173 9.64 23.41 2.98
N PHE A 174 10.60 22.47 2.87
CA PHE A 174 11.83 22.64 2.08
C PHE A 174 11.77 22.01 0.69
N LEU A 175 10.68 21.26 0.38
CA LEU A 175 10.49 20.71 -0.96
C LEU A 175 10.00 21.81 -1.90
N PRO A 176 10.50 21.87 -3.16
CA PRO A 176 9.96 22.79 -4.15
C PRO A 176 8.46 22.55 -4.29
N LYS A 177 7.66 23.63 -4.14
CA LYS A 177 6.22 23.53 -4.40
C LYS A 177 6.01 23.07 -5.86
N PRO A 178 5.08 22.11 -6.10
CA PRO A 178 4.71 21.77 -7.46
C PRO A 178 4.34 23.06 -8.21
N ALA A 179 4.88 23.23 -9.41
CA ALA A 179 4.50 24.35 -10.25
C ALA A 179 2.97 24.34 -10.40
N ALA A 180 2.34 25.45 -10.01
CA ALA A 180 0.92 25.65 -10.24
C ALA A 180 0.62 25.49 -11.73
N LYS A 181 -0.38 24.67 -12.08
CA LYS A 181 -0.90 24.54 -13.45
C LYS A 181 -1.62 25.78 -13.88
#